data_f021778d34af22d26ebef0d468b969ed
#
_entry.id   f021778d34af22d26ebef0d468b969ed
#
_cell.length_a   1.000
_cell.length_b   1.000
_cell.length_c   1.000
_cell.angle_alpha   90.00
_cell.angle_beta   90.00
_cell.angle_gamma   90.00
#
_symmetry.space_group_name_H-M   'P 1'
#
loop_
_entity.id
_entity.type
_entity.pdbx_description
1 polymer ?
#
loop_
_entity_poly.entity_id
_entity_poly.type
_entity_poly.pdbx_seq_one_letter_code
_entity_poly.pdbx_strand_id
1 'polypeptide(L)'
;AVLNTIFYEAGERISNDTDMMVGVQDIDKVIAILKKEDFIQGEVREGELVPATKKEILFSRLNTYEIVPLIKRLDDSHLPFHEMDINFKLGNDDVKGTAEKMLEDTVLLVNNDHQIRTLALEKFLLFLCIHHYREATMIMKIVNGDDLTLYKFMDIHFVVSQKAQEIDWKYLLEVAKETNRLNDVYYTFYYTELLYPGTFEIEILDMLK
;
A
#
# COMPACT_ATOMS: atom_id res chain seq x y z
N ALA A 1 6.41 1.58 5.23
CA ALA A 1 7.59 2.41 5.48
C ALA A 1 7.25 3.91 5.49
N VAL A 2 6.71 4.48 4.40
CA VAL A 2 6.51 5.95 4.24
C VAL A 2 5.66 6.56 5.34
N LEU A 3 4.52 5.99 5.69
CA LEU A 3 3.67 6.50 6.77
C LEU A 3 4.44 6.65 8.08
N ASN A 4 5.09 5.59 8.53
CA ASN A 4 5.85 5.60 9.79
C ASN A 4 7.07 6.54 9.78
N THR A 5 7.57 6.90 8.59
CA THR A 5 8.77 7.74 8.47
C THR A 5 8.43 9.23 8.39
N ILE A 6 7.29 9.58 7.78
CA ILE A 6 6.95 10.96 7.40
C ILE A 6 5.78 11.52 8.23
N PHE A 7 4.77 10.69 8.51
CA PHE A 7 3.49 11.16 9.08
C PHE A 7 3.30 10.82 10.55
N TYR A 8 4.06 9.87 11.08
CA TYR A 8 3.96 9.42 12.46
C TYR A 8 5.28 9.57 13.21
N GLU A 9 5.19 9.86 14.49
CA GLU A 9 6.33 9.77 15.39
C GLU A 9 6.69 8.31 15.69
N ALA A 10 7.90 8.07 16.16
CA ALA A 10 8.37 6.72 16.46
C ALA A 10 7.49 6.05 17.53
N GLY A 11 6.90 4.91 17.19
CA GLY A 11 6.03 4.13 18.07
C GLY A 11 4.54 4.46 17.99
N GLU A 12 4.13 5.50 17.26
CA GLU A 12 2.70 5.85 17.11
C GLU A 12 1.94 4.91 16.17
N ARG A 13 2.63 4.32 15.21
CA ARG A 13 2.05 3.41 14.23
C ARG A 13 2.85 2.13 14.10
N ILE A 14 2.20 0.99 14.32
CA ILE A 14 2.78 -0.34 14.11
C ILE A 14 2.51 -0.79 12.68
N SER A 15 3.51 -1.37 12.03
CA SER A 15 3.40 -2.04 10.73
C SER A 15 4.30 -3.26 10.75
N ASN A 16 3.76 -4.42 10.41
CA ASN A 16 4.50 -5.68 10.35
C ASN A 16 5.05 -5.96 8.94
N ASP A 17 4.51 -5.26 7.95
CA ASP A 17 4.79 -5.40 6.54
C ASP A 17 5.35 -4.12 5.92
N THR A 18 5.93 -4.28 4.76
CA THR A 18 6.37 -3.16 3.92
C THR A 18 5.86 -3.38 2.50
N ASP A 19 4.87 -2.58 2.12
CA ASP A 19 4.41 -2.53 0.74
C ASP A 19 5.43 -1.83 -0.17
N MET A 20 5.72 -2.46 -1.29
CA MET A 20 6.54 -1.93 -2.35
C MET A 20 5.83 -2.08 -3.69
N MET A 21 5.81 -1.02 -4.50
CA MET A 21 5.35 -1.11 -5.89
C MET A 21 6.53 -1.16 -6.83
N VAL A 22 6.49 -2.07 -7.81
CA VAL A 22 7.54 -2.21 -8.82
C VAL A 22 6.93 -2.41 -10.21
N GLY A 23 7.66 -2.00 -11.24
CA GLY A 23 7.30 -2.36 -12.61
C GLY A 23 7.49 -3.87 -12.85
N VAL A 24 6.65 -4.46 -13.71
CA VAL A 24 6.66 -5.90 -14.00
C VAL A 24 8.07 -6.40 -14.42
N GLN A 25 8.81 -5.58 -15.16
CA GLN A 25 10.17 -5.88 -15.64
C GLN A 25 11.22 -5.94 -14.53
N ASP A 26 10.95 -5.37 -13.35
CA ASP A 26 11.91 -5.29 -12.24
C ASP A 26 11.65 -6.32 -11.14
N ILE A 27 10.55 -7.07 -11.21
CA ILE A 27 10.17 -8.07 -10.20
C ILE A 27 11.33 -9.05 -9.92
N ASP A 28 11.91 -9.64 -10.97
CA ASP A 28 12.98 -10.64 -10.79
C ASP A 28 14.25 -10.06 -10.18
N LYS A 29 14.54 -8.78 -10.47
CA LYS A 29 15.69 -8.07 -9.86
C LYS A 29 15.43 -7.83 -8.37
N VAL A 30 14.23 -7.37 -8.01
CA VAL A 30 13.86 -7.14 -6.60
C VAL A 30 13.91 -8.44 -5.81
N ILE A 31 13.33 -9.53 -6.35
CA ILE A 31 13.41 -10.86 -5.73
C ILE A 31 14.87 -11.29 -5.53
N ALA A 32 15.71 -11.09 -6.53
CA ALA A 32 17.12 -11.49 -6.44
C ALA A 32 17.90 -10.68 -5.39
N ILE A 33 17.58 -9.39 -5.22
CA ILE A 33 18.17 -8.53 -4.19
C ILE A 33 17.71 -9.00 -2.81
N LEU A 34 16.41 -9.15 -2.58
CA LEU A 34 15.86 -9.54 -1.29
C LEU A 34 16.32 -10.95 -0.87
N LYS A 35 16.45 -11.88 -1.82
CA LYS A 35 17.01 -13.21 -1.52
C LYS A 35 18.49 -13.18 -1.07
N LYS A 36 19.29 -12.20 -1.52
CA LYS A 36 20.67 -12.02 -1.01
C LYS A 36 20.70 -11.47 0.41
N GLU A 37 19.61 -10.83 0.83
CA GLU A 37 19.40 -10.32 2.18
C GLU A 37 18.60 -11.31 3.06
N ASP A 38 18.62 -12.61 2.72
CA ASP A 38 18.00 -13.72 3.44
C ASP A 38 16.46 -13.68 3.50
N PHE A 39 15.80 -12.95 2.58
CA PHE A 39 14.36 -13.05 2.43
C PHE A 39 13.97 -14.30 1.64
N ILE A 40 12.89 -14.96 2.05
CA ILE A 40 12.36 -16.17 1.42
C ILE A 40 10.92 -15.89 0.98
N GLN A 41 10.55 -16.28 -0.25
CA GLN A 41 9.16 -16.27 -0.66
C GLN A 41 8.36 -17.34 0.09
N GLY A 42 7.34 -16.93 0.84
CA GLY A 42 6.58 -17.84 1.67
C GLY A 42 5.54 -17.14 2.52
N GLU A 43 5.15 -17.79 3.59
CA GLU A 43 4.20 -17.29 4.57
C GLU A 43 4.63 -17.71 5.98
N VAL A 44 4.11 -17.03 7.00
CA VAL A 44 4.28 -17.46 8.39
C VAL A 44 3.06 -18.28 8.79
N ARG A 45 3.28 -19.56 9.15
CA ARG A 45 2.25 -20.47 9.69
C ARG A 45 2.67 -20.92 11.07
N GLU A 46 1.82 -20.74 12.07
CA GLU A 46 2.06 -21.18 13.45
C GLU A 46 3.42 -20.69 14.01
N GLY A 47 3.84 -19.47 13.61
CA GLY A 47 5.12 -18.88 14.04
C GLY A 47 6.36 -19.41 13.31
N GLU A 48 6.20 -20.22 12.28
CA GLU A 48 7.31 -20.70 11.46
C GLU A 48 7.20 -20.19 10.02
N LEU A 49 8.34 -19.85 9.42
CA LEU A 49 8.44 -19.45 8.02
C LEU A 49 8.38 -20.68 7.11
N VAL A 50 7.31 -20.77 6.33
CA VAL A 50 7.06 -21.85 5.37
C VAL A 50 7.33 -21.34 3.95
N PRO A 51 8.34 -21.89 3.26
CA PRO A 51 8.63 -21.49 1.88
C PRO A 51 7.49 -21.85 0.93
N ALA A 52 7.16 -20.92 0.03
CA ALA A 52 6.16 -21.16 -0.99
C ALA A 52 6.64 -22.17 -2.04
N THR A 53 5.70 -22.97 -2.52
CA THR A 53 5.93 -23.90 -3.62
C THR A 53 6.06 -23.15 -4.95
N LYS A 54 6.70 -23.78 -5.94
CA LYS A 54 6.77 -23.24 -7.30
C LYS A 54 5.40 -22.95 -7.92
N LYS A 55 4.39 -23.75 -7.54
CA LYS A 55 3.01 -23.59 -8.02
C LYS A 55 2.39 -22.31 -7.45
N GLU A 56 2.55 -22.03 -6.16
CA GLU A 56 2.04 -20.83 -5.50
C GLU A 56 2.73 -19.57 -6.05
N ILE A 57 4.06 -19.61 -6.22
CA ILE A 57 4.82 -18.50 -6.82
C ILE A 57 4.34 -18.20 -8.24
N LEU A 58 4.14 -19.21 -9.07
CA LEU A 58 3.64 -19.03 -10.43
C LEU A 58 2.20 -18.55 -10.44
N PHE A 59 1.36 -19.09 -9.56
CA PHE A 59 -0.05 -18.70 -9.47
C PHE A 59 -0.19 -17.23 -9.08
N SER A 60 0.51 -16.75 -8.04
CA SER A 60 0.43 -15.36 -7.63
C SER A 60 0.87 -14.42 -8.75
N ARG A 61 2.00 -14.73 -9.41
CA ARG A 61 2.54 -13.91 -10.50
C ARG A 61 1.60 -13.79 -11.71
N LEU A 62 0.78 -14.80 -11.99
CA LEU A 62 -0.12 -14.82 -13.13
C LEU A 62 -1.53 -14.31 -12.81
N ASN A 63 -2.01 -14.50 -11.60
CA ASN A 63 -3.42 -14.34 -11.25
C ASN A 63 -3.70 -13.28 -10.18
N THR A 64 -2.66 -12.68 -9.59
CA THR A 64 -2.84 -11.65 -8.57
C THR A 64 -2.17 -10.33 -8.95
N TYR A 65 -2.28 -9.33 -8.08
CA TYR A 65 -1.67 -8.01 -8.20
C TYR A 65 -0.30 -7.90 -7.50
N GLU A 66 0.04 -8.91 -6.71
CA GLU A 66 1.27 -9.00 -5.92
C GLU A 66 1.90 -10.37 -6.08
N ILE A 67 3.20 -10.46 -5.84
CA ILE A 67 3.88 -11.76 -5.78
C ILE A 67 3.71 -12.36 -4.38
N VAL A 68 4.01 -13.66 -4.24
CA VAL A 68 4.11 -14.27 -2.90
C VAL A 68 5.06 -13.42 -2.04
N PRO A 69 4.65 -13.03 -0.82
CA PRO A 69 5.46 -12.21 0.06
C PRO A 69 6.89 -12.71 0.24
N LEU A 70 7.83 -11.79 0.39
CA LEU A 70 9.20 -12.11 0.78
C LEU A 70 9.36 -11.82 2.27
N ILE A 71 9.72 -12.84 3.03
CA ILE A 71 9.76 -12.80 4.48
C ILE A 71 11.17 -13.09 4.96
N LYS A 72 11.64 -12.32 5.92
CA LYS A 72 12.90 -12.52 6.62
C LYS A 72 12.64 -12.74 8.10
N ARG A 73 13.24 -13.77 8.69
CA ARG A 73 13.26 -13.96 10.13
C ARG A 73 14.22 -12.95 10.76
N LEU A 74 13.78 -12.27 11.80
CA LEU A 74 14.58 -11.34 12.58
C LEU A 74 14.93 -11.96 13.94
N ASP A 75 16.04 -11.51 14.49
CA ASP A 75 16.43 -11.87 15.88
C ASP A 75 15.84 -10.85 16.87
N ASP A 76 14.50 -10.71 16.82
CA ASP A 76 13.74 -9.82 17.67
C ASP A 76 12.45 -10.52 18.13
N SER A 77 12.24 -10.60 19.44
CA SER A 77 11.07 -11.28 20.02
C SER A 77 9.75 -10.52 19.82
N HIS A 78 9.79 -9.22 19.57
CA HIS A 78 8.61 -8.38 19.36
C HIS A 78 8.24 -8.30 17.88
N LEU A 79 9.23 -8.42 17.00
CA LEU A 79 9.05 -8.43 15.55
C LEU A 79 9.88 -9.59 14.95
N PRO A 80 9.43 -10.84 15.09
CA PRO A 80 10.21 -12.01 14.66
C PRO A 80 10.33 -12.16 13.15
N PHE A 81 9.49 -11.49 12.38
CA PHE A 81 9.48 -11.53 10.92
C PHE A 81 9.31 -10.14 10.33
N HIS A 82 10.03 -9.88 9.25
CA HIS A 82 9.81 -8.73 8.39
C HIS A 82 9.26 -9.21 7.05
N GLU A 83 8.08 -8.73 6.67
CA GLU A 83 7.39 -9.08 5.45
C GLU A 83 7.49 -7.94 4.42
N MET A 84 7.78 -8.30 3.17
CA MET A 84 7.85 -7.39 2.03
C MET A 84 6.80 -7.81 1.01
N ASP A 85 5.76 -6.98 0.85
CA ASP A 85 4.70 -7.16 -0.14
C ASP A 85 5.04 -6.40 -1.43
N ILE A 86 5.28 -7.15 -2.49
CA ILE A 86 5.68 -6.59 -3.78
C ILE A 86 4.48 -6.54 -4.71
N ASN A 87 3.91 -5.36 -4.84
CA ASN A 87 2.80 -5.05 -5.73
C ASN A 87 3.33 -4.68 -7.12
N PHE A 88 2.76 -5.26 -8.18
CA PHE A 88 3.08 -4.96 -9.58
C PHE A 88 1.85 -4.58 -10.41
N LYS A 89 0.69 -4.52 -9.76
CA LYS A 89 -0.57 -3.99 -10.25
C LYS A 89 -1.28 -3.27 -9.10
N LEU A 90 -2.29 -2.47 -9.41
CA LEU A 90 -3.14 -1.84 -8.39
C LEU A 90 -4.22 -2.79 -7.85
N GLY A 91 -4.60 -3.80 -8.63
CA GLY A 91 -5.59 -4.81 -8.25
C GLY A 91 -5.69 -5.91 -9.30
N ASN A 92 -6.54 -6.92 -9.05
CA ASN A 92 -6.74 -8.04 -9.99
C ASN A 92 -7.46 -7.64 -11.29
N ASP A 93 -8.21 -6.56 -11.24
CA ASP A 93 -8.97 -5.97 -12.35
C ASP A 93 -8.18 -4.89 -13.12
N ASP A 94 -6.89 -4.80 -12.86
CA ASP A 94 -6.07 -3.71 -13.35
C ASP A 94 -5.77 -3.81 -14.86
N VAL A 95 -5.71 -2.66 -15.50
CA VAL A 95 -5.29 -2.54 -16.88
C VAL A 95 -3.77 -2.58 -16.96
N LYS A 96 -3.23 -3.24 -17.97
CA LYS A 96 -1.78 -3.31 -18.19
C LYS A 96 -1.16 -1.91 -18.28
N GLY A 97 -0.09 -1.69 -17.52
CA GLY A 97 0.66 -0.43 -17.52
C GLY A 97 0.26 0.55 -16.41
N THR A 98 -0.73 0.20 -15.56
CA THR A 98 -1.20 1.10 -14.51
C THR A 98 -0.15 1.27 -13.39
N ALA A 99 0.55 0.21 -13.00
CA ALA A 99 1.63 0.30 -12.03
C ALA A 99 2.78 1.17 -12.56
N GLU A 100 3.17 0.99 -13.82
CA GLU A 100 4.17 1.82 -14.49
C GLU A 100 3.76 3.30 -14.49
N LYS A 101 2.50 3.60 -14.76
CA LYS A 101 1.95 4.96 -14.69
C LYS A 101 2.03 5.55 -13.29
N MET A 102 1.75 4.76 -12.26
CA MET A 102 1.94 5.20 -10.87
C MET A 102 3.40 5.54 -10.58
N LEU A 103 4.34 4.74 -11.09
CA LEU A 103 5.78 4.87 -10.86
C LEU A 103 6.45 6.00 -11.69
N GLU A 104 5.76 6.62 -12.66
CA GLU A 104 6.29 7.76 -13.41
C GLU A 104 6.60 8.97 -12.51
N ASP A 105 5.79 9.18 -11.46
CA ASP A 105 5.95 10.29 -10.52
C ASP A 105 6.41 9.76 -9.16
N THR A 106 7.71 9.62 -9.00
CA THR A 106 8.31 9.22 -7.73
C THR A 106 9.16 10.34 -7.15
N VAL A 107 9.18 10.44 -5.83
CA VAL A 107 9.99 11.38 -5.08
C VAL A 107 10.96 10.65 -4.17
N LEU A 108 12.10 11.29 -3.87
CA LEU A 108 13.05 10.79 -2.90
C LEU A 108 12.80 11.55 -1.58
N LEU A 109 12.30 10.84 -0.60
CA LEU A 109 12.16 11.38 0.75
C LEU A 109 13.44 11.11 1.54
N VAL A 110 13.88 12.13 2.26
CA VAL A 110 15.06 12.06 3.13
C VAL A 110 14.59 12.34 4.56
N ASN A 111 14.80 11.38 5.45
CA ASN A 111 14.55 11.54 6.88
C ASN A 111 15.78 11.04 7.64
N ASN A 112 16.46 11.96 8.30
CA ASN A 112 17.77 11.72 8.91
C ASN A 112 18.76 11.10 7.90
N ASP A 113 19.30 9.91 8.20
CA ASP A 113 20.27 9.21 7.36
C ASP A 113 19.61 8.25 6.35
N HIS A 114 18.27 8.20 6.30
CA HIS A 114 17.54 7.30 5.43
C HIS A 114 16.95 8.00 4.22
N GLN A 115 17.07 7.36 3.08
CA GLN A 115 16.47 7.80 1.83
C GLN A 115 15.46 6.76 1.36
N ILE A 116 14.21 7.18 1.13
CA ILE A 116 13.13 6.32 0.67
C ILE A 116 12.58 6.91 -0.63
N ARG A 117 12.62 6.13 -1.70
CA ARG A 117 11.90 6.48 -2.92
C ARG A 117 10.45 6.03 -2.79
N THR A 118 9.53 6.97 -2.98
CA THR A 118 8.10 6.71 -2.91
C THR A 118 7.35 7.40 -4.04
N LEU A 119 6.07 7.11 -4.19
CA LEU A 119 5.17 7.81 -5.10
C LEU A 119 5.07 9.29 -4.71
N ALA A 120 4.81 10.18 -5.68
CA ALA A 120 4.41 11.54 -5.40
C ALA A 120 3.14 11.55 -4.54
N LEU A 121 2.90 12.64 -3.81
CA LEU A 121 1.91 12.70 -2.73
C LEU A 121 0.50 12.26 -3.16
N GLU A 122 0.03 12.73 -4.32
CA GLU A 122 -1.29 12.39 -4.86
C GLU A 122 -1.39 10.90 -5.20
N LYS A 123 -0.38 10.34 -5.85
CA LYS A 123 -0.32 8.93 -6.20
C LYS A 123 -0.13 8.05 -4.96
N PHE A 124 0.60 8.54 -3.96
CA PHE A 124 0.72 7.86 -2.67
C PHE A 124 -0.62 7.79 -1.94
N LEU A 125 -1.35 8.92 -1.86
CA LEU A 125 -2.68 8.96 -1.25
C LEU A 125 -3.67 8.08 -2.03
N LEU A 126 -3.64 8.10 -3.36
CA LEU A 126 -4.43 7.20 -4.21
C LEU A 126 -4.11 5.73 -3.93
N PHE A 127 -2.83 5.37 -3.79
CA PHE A 127 -2.43 4.00 -3.47
C PHE A 127 -2.97 3.54 -2.11
N LEU A 128 -2.94 4.41 -1.10
CA LEU A 128 -3.56 4.12 0.21
C LEU A 128 -5.07 3.86 0.08
N CYS A 129 -5.78 4.66 -0.71
CA CYS A 129 -7.21 4.47 -0.97
C CYS A 129 -7.48 3.11 -1.64
N ILE A 130 -6.72 2.76 -2.66
CA ILE A 130 -6.83 1.49 -3.38
C ILE A 130 -6.57 0.31 -2.45
N HIS A 131 -5.49 0.37 -1.68
CA HIS A 131 -5.12 -0.68 -0.73
C HIS A 131 -6.23 -0.87 0.32
N HIS A 132 -6.73 0.23 0.88
CA HIS A 132 -7.80 0.20 1.87
C HIS A 132 -9.11 -0.38 1.30
N TYR A 133 -9.58 0.13 0.15
CA TYR A 133 -10.81 -0.34 -0.48
C TYR A 133 -10.72 -1.82 -0.86
N ARG A 134 -9.59 -2.25 -1.39
CA ARG A 134 -9.33 -3.64 -1.75
C ARG A 134 -9.50 -4.57 -0.55
N GLU A 135 -8.91 -4.26 0.59
CA GLU A 135 -9.06 -5.07 1.80
C GLU A 135 -10.48 -5.01 2.37
N ALA A 136 -11.10 -3.84 2.39
CA ALA A 136 -12.47 -3.67 2.87
C ALA A 136 -13.51 -4.45 2.04
N THR A 137 -13.18 -4.78 0.78
CA THR A 137 -14.07 -5.51 -0.14
C THR A 137 -13.66 -6.97 -0.37
N MET A 138 -12.54 -7.40 0.21
CA MET A 138 -12.06 -8.79 0.07
C MET A 138 -12.91 -9.74 0.92
N ILE A 139 -13.57 -10.71 0.28
CA ILE A 139 -14.48 -11.67 0.94
C ILE A 139 -13.83 -12.34 2.15
N MET A 140 -12.58 -12.77 2.05
CA MET A 140 -11.89 -13.43 3.17
C MET A 140 -11.68 -12.48 4.36
N LYS A 141 -11.40 -11.20 4.14
CA LYS A 141 -11.29 -10.19 5.19
C LYS A 141 -12.65 -9.98 5.86
N ILE A 142 -13.72 -9.86 5.06
CA ILE A 142 -15.10 -9.71 5.56
C ILE A 142 -15.51 -10.93 6.41
N VAL A 143 -15.26 -12.14 5.94
CA VAL A 143 -15.60 -13.37 6.67
C VAL A 143 -14.85 -13.47 8.00
N ASN A 144 -13.60 -13.01 8.04
CA ASN A 144 -12.78 -13.02 9.24
C ASN A 144 -13.05 -11.82 10.18
N GLY A 145 -13.80 -10.81 9.73
CA GLY A 145 -14.04 -9.57 10.49
C GLY A 145 -12.84 -8.61 10.50
N ASP A 146 -11.96 -8.71 9.51
CA ASP A 146 -10.73 -7.91 9.35
C ASP A 146 -10.85 -6.83 8.26
N ASP A 147 -12.07 -6.64 7.70
CA ASP A 147 -12.34 -5.74 6.58
C ASP A 147 -12.33 -4.26 6.98
N LEU A 148 -12.84 -3.94 8.18
CA LEU A 148 -12.92 -2.58 8.69
C LEU A 148 -11.79 -2.27 9.68
N THR A 149 -10.65 -1.87 9.15
CA THR A 149 -9.47 -1.56 9.95
C THR A 149 -9.37 -0.04 10.18
N LEU A 150 -9.80 0.42 11.37
CA LEU A 150 -9.92 1.86 11.70
C LEU A 150 -8.64 2.65 11.53
N TYR A 151 -7.47 2.07 11.80
CA TYR A 151 -6.19 2.76 11.63
C TYR A 151 -5.92 3.18 10.18
N LYS A 152 -6.50 2.51 9.18
CA LYS A 152 -6.34 2.89 7.77
C LYS A 152 -7.06 4.19 7.44
N PHE A 153 -8.24 4.42 8.03
CA PHE A 153 -8.91 5.71 7.92
C PHE A 153 -8.13 6.80 8.67
N MET A 154 -7.53 6.46 9.80
CA MET A 154 -6.63 7.35 10.53
C MET A 154 -5.41 7.71 9.70
N ASP A 155 -4.79 6.77 8.98
CA ASP A 155 -3.68 7.03 8.05
C ASP A 155 -4.06 8.09 7.01
N ILE A 156 -5.24 7.97 6.39
CA ILE A 156 -5.75 8.95 5.42
C ILE A 156 -5.96 10.31 6.09
N HIS A 157 -6.61 10.34 7.25
CA HIS A 157 -6.83 11.57 8.02
C HIS A 157 -5.49 12.27 8.33
N PHE A 158 -4.47 11.53 8.78
CA PHE A 158 -3.15 12.10 9.10
C PHE A 158 -2.45 12.67 7.86
N VAL A 159 -2.45 11.94 6.75
CA VAL A 159 -1.86 12.41 5.49
C VAL A 159 -2.53 13.70 5.04
N VAL A 160 -3.87 13.72 5.01
CA VAL A 160 -4.63 14.89 4.56
C VAL A 160 -4.46 16.06 5.51
N SER A 161 -4.61 15.85 6.83
CA SER A 161 -4.47 16.93 7.82
C SER A 161 -3.12 17.63 7.78
N GLN A 162 -2.04 16.88 7.46
CA GLN A 162 -0.69 17.45 7.40
C GLN A 162 -0.34 18.03 6.04
N LYS A 163 -0.98 17.57 4.95
CA LYS A 163 -0.56 17.84 3.58
C LYS A 163 -1.65 18.39 2.67
N ALA A 164 -2.85 18.72 3.16
CA ALA A 164 -3.98 19.18 2.34
C ALA A 164 -3.61 20.31 1.37
N GLN A 165 -2.76 21.26 1.81
CA GLN A 165 -2.34 22.42 1.01
C GLN A 165 -1.29 22.07 -0.08
N GLU A 166 -0.66 20.90 0.02
CA GLU A 166 0.34 20.42 -0.93
C GLU A 166 -0.28 19.49 -1.98
N ILE A 167 -1.52 18.94 -1.73
CA ILE A 167 -2.20 18.00 -2.60
C ILE A 167 -2.87 18.74 -3.76
N ASP A 168 -2.53 18.37 -4.99
CA ASP A 168 -3.32 18.71 -6.16
C ASP A 168 -4.50 17.73 -6.30
N TRP A 169 -5.63 18.10 -5.69
CA TRP A 169 -6.85 17.31 -5.66
C TRP A 169 -7.38 16.98 -7.07
N LYS A 170 -7.26 17.94 -8.00
CA LYS A 170 -7.70 17.74 -9.38
C LYS A 170 -6.86 16.67 -10.04
N TYR A 171 -5.54 16.75 -9.90
CA TYR A 171 -4.62 15.74 -10.44
C TYR A 171 -4.86 14.35 -9.82
N LEU A 172 -5.06 14.26 -8.50
CA LEU A 172 -5.40 13.01 -7.82
C LEU A 172 -6.64 12.35 -8.44
N LEU A 173 -7.72 13.13 -8.63
CA LEU A 173 -8.96 12.63 -9.20
C LEU A 173 -8.84 12.27 -10.69
N GLU A 174 -8.04 13.02 -11.47
CA GLU A 174 -7.73 12.68 -12.85
C GLU A 174 -7.00 11.33 -12.93
N VAL A 175 -5.98 11.11 -12.11
CA VAL A 175 -5.27 9.82 -12.05
C VAL A 175 -6.20 8.70 -11.58
N ALA A 176 -7.03 8.93 -10.56
CA ALA A 176 -8.00 7.95 -10.09
C ALA A 176 -9.01 7.56 -11.17
N LYS A 177 -9.48 8.53 -11.97
CA LYS A 177 -10.36 8.29 -13.12
C LYS A 177 -9.67 7.48 -14.23
N GLU A 178 -8.46 7.85 -14.60
CA GLU A 178 -7.68 7.20 -15.64
C GLU A 178 -7.29 5.76 -15.27
N THR A 179 -7.12 5.49 -13.98
CA THR A 179 -6.83 4.15 -13.44
C THR A 179 -8.08 3.38 -13.02
N ASN A 180 -9.29 3.93 -13.25
CA ASN A 180 -10.58 3.33 -12.85
C ASN A 180 -10.68 3.07 -11.33
N ARG A 181 -10.19 4.02 -10.51
CA ARG A 181 -10.12 3.91 -9.03
C ARG A 181 -10.92 4.99 -8.28
N LEU A 182 -11.86 5.66 -8.94
CA LEU A 182 -12.70 6.66 -8.29
C LEU A 182 -13.54 6.08 -7.14
N ASN A 183 -14.03 4.84 -7.28
CA ASN A 183 -14.79 4.18 -6.21
C ASN A 183 -13.94 3.96 -4.96
N ASP A 184 -12.67 3.61 -5.13
CA ASP A 184 -11.70 3.40 -4.05
C ASP A 184 -11.48 4.70 -3.27
N VAL A 185 -11.31 5.81 -4.01
CA VAL A 185 -11.17 7.15 -3.42
C VAL A 185 -12.45 7.58 -2.72
N TYR A 186 -13.61 7.44 -3.39
CA TYR A 186 -14.90 7.84 -2.82
C TYR A 186 -15.19 7.10 -1.51
N TYR A 187 -15.06 5.77 -1.51
CA TYR A 187 -15.24 4.95 -0.31
C TYR A 187 -14.34 5.43 0.82
N THR A 188 -13.05 5.53 0.56
CA THR A 188 -12.07 5.87 1.58
C THR A 188 -12.28 7.28 2.12
N PHE A 189 -12.50 8.27 1.26
CA PHE A 189 -12.71 9.66 1.69
C PHE A 189 -14.04 9.82 2.44
N TYR A 190 -15.12 9.22 1.95
CA TYR A 190 -16.42 9.27 2.60
C TYR A 190 -16.39 8.73 4.03
N TYR A 191 -15.82 7.54 4.22
CA TYR A 191 -15.74 6.95 5.56
C TYR A 191 -14.68 7.61 6.45
N THR A 192 -13.60 8.14 5.88
CA THR A 192 -12.66 8.96 6.65
C THR A 192 -13.32 10.21 7.17
N GLU A 193 -14.07 10.93 6.34
CA GLU A 193 -14.81 12.13 6.78
C GLU A 193 -15.87 11.80 7.83
N LEU A 194 -16.55 10.66 7.71
CA LEU A 194 -17.52 10.21 8.69
C LEU A 194 -16.90 9.94 10.06
N LEU A 195 -15.71 9.35 10.09
CA LEU A 195 -14.98 9.00 11.32
C LEU A 195 -14.19 10.18 11.90
N TYR A 196 -13.66 11.05 11.04
CA TYR A 196 -12.84 12.20 11.36
C TYR A 196 -13.39 13.45 10.66
N PRO A 197 -14.51 14.03 11.16
CA PRO A 197 -15.17 15.16 10.53
C PRO A 197 -14.26 16.38 10.35
N GLY A 198 -14.28 16.99 9.18
CA GLY A 198 -13.43 18.13 8.81
C GLY A 198 -12.06 17.74 8.25
N THR A 199 -11.87 16.47 7.88
CA THR A 199 -10.67 16.01 7.17
C THR A 199 -10.60 16.59 5.76
N PHE A 200 -11.75 16.63 5.07
CA PHE A 200 -11.85 17.12 3.70
C PHE A 200 -12.71 18.37 3.61
N GLU A 201 -12.32 19.30 2.73
CA GLU A 201 -13.20 20.39 2.33
C GLU A 201 -14.39 19.83 1.54
N ILE A 202 -15.57 20.47 1.68
CA ILE A 202 -16.82 19.99 1.05
C ILE A 202 -16.68 19.88 -0.47
N GLU A 203 -15.94 20.80 -1.08
CA GLU A 203 -15.68 20.86 -2.51
C GLU A 203 -15.00 19.59 -3.02
N ILE A 204 -14.10 18.99 -2.22
CA ILE A 204 -13.38 17.76 -2.59
C ILE A 204 -14.34 16.57 -2.63
N LEU A 205 -15.22 16.48 -1.63
CA LEU A 205 -16.23 15.41 -1.58
C LEU A 205 -17.28 15.59 -2.69
N ASP A 206 -17.60 16.83 -3.07
CA ASP A 206 -18.54 17.11 -4.16
C ASP A 206 -17.95 16.77 -5.55
N MET A 207 -16.64 16.87 -5.73
CA MET A 207 -15.95 16.43 -6.96
C MET A 207 -16.01 14.91 -7.18
N LEU A 208 -16.31 14.13 -6.15
CA LEU A 208 -16.44 12.67 -6.21
C LEU A 208 -17.87 12.16 -6.49
N LYS A 209 -18.88 13.04 -6.48
CA LYS A 209 -20.28 12.72 -6.77
C LYS A 209 -20.58 12.79 -8.27
#